data_7a16045749e1b1827e33418016354845
#
_entry.id   7a16045749e1b1827e33418016354845
#
_cell.length_a   1.000
_cell.length_b   1.000
_cell.length_c   1.000
_cell.angle_alpha   90.00
_cell.angle_beta   90.00
_cell.angle_gamma   90.00
#
_symmetry.space_group_name_H-M   'P 1'
#
loop_
_entity.id
_entity.type
_entity.pdbx_description
1 polymer ?
#
loop_
_entity_poly.entity_id
_entity_poly.type
_entity_poly.pdbx_seq_one_letter_code
_entity_poly.pdbx_strand_id
1 'polypeptide(L)'
;YEISECLVGSEMCIRDSYFSEHGNRMTGWGKIFRSGELKALSRNDTIRLDNLKIKTVIDLRGEDEIALAPEKYAGANIVSIPIPVKGKEQITRRLEEGRIRKGDGLVYMQDTYISYVTDNSEQFGKALKVFLDKDNYPILVNCSMGKDRAGFLTAMLLTALDVPEETIMKDYMASNNHIDLRSLAYMARNLNTDAQETITVLLGANETWLDLAFHKIKKEYGSTDKYLSKGLHLTEKERDTLKDIILN
;
A
#
# COMPACT_ATOMS: atom_id res chain seq x y z
N TYR A 1 20.47 -3.34 -15.45
CA TYR A 1 19.07 -2.88 -15.43
C TYR A 1 18.18 -4.12 -15.50
N GLU A 2 18.00 -4.84 -14.43
CA GLU A 2 17.00 -5.90 -14.39
C GLU A 2 15.75 -5.33 -13.73
N ILE A 3 14.68 -5.33 -14.52
CA ILE A 3 13.33 -5.06 -14.08
C ILE A 3 12.98 -6.15 -13.07
N SER A 4 12.73 -5.79 -11.81
CA SER A 4 12.19 -6.74 -10.85
C SER A 4 10.90 -7.32 -11.45
N GLU A 5 10.89 -8.60 -11.71
CA GLU A 5 9.73 -9.30 -12.26
C GLU A 5 8.59 -9.24 -11.26
N CYS A 6 7.47 -8.66 -11.68
CA CYS A 6 6.26 -8.56 -10.88
C CYS A 6 5.48 -9.88 -10.88
N LEU A 7 4.76 -10.14 -9.80
CA LEU A 7 3.84 -11.28 -9.67
C LEU A 7 2.58 -11.08 -10.54
N VAL A 8 2.09 -12.05 -11.32
CA VAL A 8 1.00 -11.90 -12.29
C VAL A 8 -0.38 -11.91 -11.62
N GLY A 9 -1.19 -10.87 -11.85
CA GLY A 9 -2.60 -10.82 -11.41
C GLY A 9 -3.01 -9.64 -10.55
N SER A 10 -2.12 -8.99 -9.79
CA SER A 10 -2.37 -7.74 -9.07
C SER A 10 -1.11 -7.27 -8.31
N GLU A 11 -0.06 -6.85 -9.03
CA GLU A 11 1.28 -6.93 -8.47
C GLU A 11 2.05 -5.63 -8.46
N MET A 12 2.74 -5.40 -7.36
CA MET A 12 3.76 -4.38 -7.29
C MET A 12 4.95 -4.83 -6.45
N CYS A 13 6.14 -4.66 -7.02
CA CYS A 13 7.38 -4.73 -6.26
C CYS A 13 7.78 -3.33 -5.83
N ILE A 14 8.19 -3.16 -4.58
CA ILE A 14 8.93 -1.97 -4.18
C ILE A 14 10.26 -2.02 -4.91
N ARG A 15 10.56 -0.97 -5.67
CA ARG A 15 11.90 -0.80 -6.24
C ARG A 15 12.86 -0.52 -5.10
N ASP A 16 13.71 -1.46 -4.83
CA ASP A 16 14.79 -1.31 -3.90
C ASP A 16 15.87 -0.40 -4.48
N SER A 17 16.31 0.57 -3.77
CA SER A 17 17.42 1.50 -4.02
C SER A 17 17.00 2.97 -4.01
N TYR A 18 16.32 3.40 -2.97
CA TYR A 18 16.06 4.80 -2.72
C TYR A 18 17.15 5.38 -1.81
N PHE A 19 17.69 6.54 -2.18
CA PHE A 19 18.62 7.27 -1.34
C PHE A 19 17.91 7.92 -0.16
N SER A 20 18.47 7.75 1.03
CA SER A 20 18.14 8.55 2.20
C SER A 20 18.83 9.92 2.09
N GLU A 21 18.13 11.02 2.39
CA GLU A 21 18.72 12.38 2.39
C GLU A 21 19.85 12.53 3.41
N HIS A 22 19.85 11.72 4.46
CA HIS A 22 20.84 11.78 5.53
C HIS A 22 21.72 10.54 5.49
N GLY A 23 22.94 10.67 4.99
CA GLY A 23 24.00 9.69 5.20
C GLY A 23 24.45 8.85 4.00
N ASN A 24 24.12 9.19 2.76
CA ASN A 24 24.54 8.43 1.54
C ASN A 24 24.22 6.93 1.59
N ARG A 25 23.22 6.51 2.37
CA ARG A 25 22.74 5.12 2.44
C ARG A 25 21.57 4.90 1.52
N MET A 26 21.41 3.68 1.02
CA MET A 26 20.32 3.28 0.13
C MET A 26 19.50 2.18 0.77
N THR A 27 18.20 2.10 0.43
CA THR A 27 17.38 0.94 0.81
C THR A 27 17.98 -0.33 0.22
N GLY A 28 18.06 -1.38 1.04
CA GLY A 28 18.63 -2.66 0.64
C GLY A 28 17.72 -3.41 -0.31
N TRP A 29 18.31 -3.95 -1.38
CA TRP A 29 17.63 -4.71 -2.40
C TRP A 29 17.03 -6.02 -1.85
N GLY A 30 15.81 -6.39 -2.30
CA GLY A 30 15.19 -7.67 -1.95
C GLY A 30 14.71 -7.81 -0.49
N LYS A 31 14.56 -6.71 0.25
CA LYS A 31 14.10 -6.74 1.64
C LYS A 31 12.59 -6.56 1.79
N ILE A 32 11.98 -5.70 0.96
CA ILE A 32 10.59 -5.27 1.11
C ILE A 32 9.88 -5.32 -0.23
N PHE A 33 8.71 -5.93 -0.23
CA PHE A 33 7.86 -6.10 -1.40
C PHE A 33 6.45 -5.62 -1.11
N ARG A 34 5.71 -5.30 -2.17
CA ARG A 34 4.32 -4.86 -2.09
C ARG A 34 3.48 -5.57 -3.14
N SER A 35 2.25 -6.02 -2.76
CA SER A 35 1.35 -6.71 -3.68
C SER A 35 -0.13 -6.44 -3.39
N GLY A 36 -1.00 -6.84 -4.30
CA GLY A 36 -2.40 -7.07 -4.05
C GLY A 36 -2.64 -8.34 -3.21
N GLU A 37 -3.89 -8.75 -3.09
CA GLU A 37 -4.28 -9.93 -2.30
C GLU A 37 -3.75 -11.25 -2.90
N LEU A 38 -3.34 -12.17 -2.03
CA LEU A 38 -2.75 -13.46 -2.41
C LEU A 38 -3.77 -14.62 -2.45
N LYS A 39 -5.06 -14.32 -2.66
CA LYS A 39 -6.15 -15.32 -2.64
C LYS A 39 -6.15 -16.26 -3.83
N ALA A 40 -5.67 -15.82 -4.98
CA ALA A 40 -5.77 -16.52 -6.26
C ALA A 40 -4.41 -16.65 -6.96
N LEU A 41 -3.39 -17.05 -6.19
CA LEU A 41 -2.04 -17.28 -6.72
C LEU A 41 -2.04 -18.38 -7.77
N SER A 42 -1.46 -18.10 -8.92
CA SER A 42 -1.09 -19.13 -9.89
C SER A 42 0.11 -19.93 -9.37
N ARG A 43 0.39 -21.08 -10.00
CA ARG A 43 1.61 -21.84 -9.71
C ARG A 43 2.87 -20.99 -9.93
N ASN A 44 2.89 -20.15 -10.96
CA ASN A 44 4.02 -19.28 -11.23
C ASN A 44 4.19 -18.21 -10.16
N ASP A 45 3.10 -17.65 -9.65
CA ASP A 45 3.15 -16.66 -8.56
C ASP A 45 3.72 -17.29 -7.28
N THR A 46 3.28 -18.50 -6.94
CA THR A 46 3.85 -19.24 -5.79
C THR A 46 5.35 -19.46 -5.96
N ILE A 47 5.79 -19.93 -7.14
CA ILE A 47 7.23 -20.14 -7.42
C ILE A 47 8.01 -18.82 -7.30
N ARG A 48 7.44 -17.69 -7.73
CA ARG A 48 8.10 -16.38 -7.60
C ARG A 48 8.22 -15.96 -6.14
N LEU A 49 7.14 -16.06 -5.35
CA LEU A 49 7.16 -15.77 -3.92
C LEU A 49 8.20 -16.64 -3.19
N ASP A 50 8.28 -17.92 -3.53
CA ASP A 50 9.28 -18.86 -2.97
C ASP A 50 10.71 -18.42 -3.35
N ASN A 51 10.94 -18.00 -4.59
CA ASN A 51 12.24 -17.50 -5.04
C ASN A 51 12.64 -16.19 -4.32
N LEU A 52 11.67 -15.32 -4.02
CA LEU A 52 11.88 -14.11 -3.22
C LEU A 52 12.13 -14.43 -1.73
N LYS A 53 11.89 -15.68 -1.31
CA LYS A 53 12.09 -16.17 0.06
C LYS A 53 11.34 -15.33 1.09
N ILE A 54 10.13 -14.89 0.74
CA ILE A 54 9.30 -14.07 1.63
C ILE A 54 9.11 -14.81 2.96
N LYS A 55 9.47 -14.18 4.05
CA LYS A 55 9.31 -14.75 5.40
C LYS A 55 8.05 -14.25 6.09
N THR A 56 7.67 -13.00 5.85
CA THR A 56 6.54 -12.37 6.51
C THR A 56 5.67 -11.65 5.50
N VAL A 57 4.37 -11.85 5.60
CA VAL A 57 3.35 -11.08 4.86
C VAL A 57 2.60 -10.21 5.86
N ILE A 58 2.60 -8.89 5.66
CA ILE A 58 1.76 -7.95 6.40
C ILE A 58 0.47 -7.76 5.62
N ASP A 59 -0.62 -8.38 6.09
CA ASP A 59 -1.94 -8.27 5.47
C ASP A 59 -2.72 -7.12 6.08
N LEU A 60 -2.94 -6.06 5.28
CA LEU A 60 -3.64 -4.83 5.67
C LEU A 60 -5.13 -4.85 5.27
N ARG A 61 -5.65 -5.95 4.78
CA ARG A 61 -7.06 -6.05 4.39
C ARG A 61 -7.97 -5.99 5.60
N GLY A 62 -9.19 -5.48 5.43
CA GLY A 62 -10.21 -5.51 6.47
C GLY A 62 -10.60 -6.95 6.86
N GLU A 63 -11.14 -7.14 8.05
CA GLU A 63 -11.58 -8.46 8.53
C GLU A 63 -12.61 -9.12 7.59
N ASP A 64 -13.52 -8.34 7.02
CA ASP A 64 -14.50 -8.75 6.02
C ASP A 64 -13.83 -9.25 4.73
N GLU A 65 -12.78 -8.56 4.26
CA GLU A 65 -12.01 -8.93 3.08
C GLU A 65 -11.23 -10.23 3.30
N ILE A 66 -10.63 -10.38 4.48
CA ILE A 66 -9.89 -11.59 4.87
C ILE A 66 -10.84 -12.79 4.99
N ALA A 67 -12.01 -12.60 5.60
CA ALA A 67 -13.02 -13.66 5.75
C ALA A 67 -13.55 -14.17 4.40
N LEU A 68 -13.77 -13.25 3.45
CA LEU A 68 -14.22 -13.59 2.09
C LEU A 68 -13.15 -14.22 1.22
N ALA A 69 -11.89 -13.85 1.45
CA ALA A 69 -10.76 -14.25 0.61
C ALA A 69 -9.50 -14.48 1.45
N PRO A 70 -9.42 -15.59 2.22
CA PRO A 70 -8.25 -15.89 3.03
C PRO A 70 -6.97 -15.99 2.19
N GLU A 71 -5.85 -15.56 2.75
CA GLU A 71 -4.54 -15.71 2.12
C GLU A 71 -4.21 -17.20 1.92
N LYS A 72 -3.64 -17.52 0.76
CA LYS A 72 -3.31 -18.90 0.38
C LYS A 72 -1.81 -19.19 0.30
N TYR A 73 -0.96 -18.20 0.55
CA TYR A 73 0.48 -18.40 0.56
C TYR A 73 0.94 -18.97 1.89
N ALA A 74 1.30 -20.28 1.89
CA ALA A 74 1.74 -20.99 3.08
C ALA A 74 3.26 -20.86 3.36
N GLY A 75 4.01 -20.19 2.47
CA GLY A 75 5.48 -20.06 2.56
C GLY A 75 5.98 -19.00 3.53
N ALA A 76 5.08 -18.21 4.14
CA ALA A 76 5.44 -17.10 5.02
C ALA A 76 4.55 -17.03 6.27
N ASN A 77 5.05 -16.34 7.30
CA ASN A 77 4.24 -15.94 8.45
C ASN A 77 3.29 -14.79 8.07
N ILE A 78 1.99 -14.97 8.28
CA ILE A 78 0.99 -13.93 7.99
C ILE A 78 0.73 -13.10 9.25
N VAL A 79 1.06 -11.82 9.19
CA VAL A 79 0.76 -10.83 10.23
C VAL A 79 -0.42 -9.98 9.76
N SER A 80 -1.61 -10.31 10.24
CA SER A 80 -2.82 -9.58 9.91
C SER A 80 -2.96 -8.33 10.77
N ILE A 81 -3.05 -7.16 10.12
CA ILE A 81 -3.28 -5.86 10.75
C ILE A 81 -4.40 -5.17 9.97
N PRO A 82 -5.66 -5.49 10.29
CA PRO A 82 -6.80 -5.00 9.52
C PRO A 82 -6.91 -3.47 9.55
N ILE A 83 -6.97 -2.88 8.38
CA ILE A 83 -7.22 -1.45 8.16
C ILE A 83 -8.55 -1.32 7.44
N PRO A 84 -9.63 -0.98 8.16
CA PRO A 84 -10.95 -0.84 7.58
C PRO A 84 -11.01 0.37 6.64
N VAL A 85 -11.73 0.24 5.53
CA VAL A 85 -11.98 1.32 4.57
C VAL A 85 -13.46 1.71 4.66
N LYS A 86 -13.71 2.90 5.24
CA LYS A 86 -15.07 3.42 5.41
C LYS A 86 -15.75 3.67 4.05
N GLY A 87 -17.05 3.38 3.97
CA GLY A 87 -17.83 3.66 2.78
C GLY A 87 -17.66 2.65 1.63
N LYS A 88 -16.81 1.63 1.76
CA LYS A 88 -16.58 0.61 0.73
C LYS A 88 -17.88 -0.09 0.32
N GLU A 89 -18.63 -0.60 1.28
CA GLU A 89 -19.93 -1.25 1.00
C GLU A 89 -20.92 -0.31 0.32
N GLN A 90 -20.92 0.96 0.74
CA GLN A 90 -21.82 1.96 0.19
C GLN A 90 -21.50 2.28 -1.27
N ILE A 91 -20.23 2.51 -1.63
CA ILE A 91 -19.84 2.79 -3.02
C ILE A 91 -20.06 1.57 -3.90
N THR A 92 -19.74 0.36 -3.41
CA THR A 92 -19.98 -0.91 -4.12
C THR A 92 -21.45 -1.09 -4.42
N ARG A 93 -22.34 -0.96 -3.42
CA ARG A 93 -23.78 -1.07 -3.60
C ARG A 93 -24.32 -0.05 -4.59
N ARG A 94 -23.85 1.21 -4.56
CA ARG A 94 -24.27 2.25 -5.51
C ARG A 94 -23.82 1.93 -6.94
N LEU A 95 -22.64 1.32 -7.12
CA LEU A 95 -22.17 0.82 -8.41
C LEU A 95 -23.06 -0.30 -8.93
N GLU A 96 -23.36 -1.31 -8.11
CA GLU A 96 -24.21 -2.45 -8.45
C GLU A 96 -25.64 -2.04 -8.82
N GLU A 97 -26.19 -1.06 -8.11
CA GLU A 97 -27.54 -0.54 -8.33
C GLU A 97 -27.61 0.52 -9.44
N GLY A 98 -26.49 0.84 -10.11
CA GLY A 98 -26.43 1.86 -11.15
C GLY A 98 -26.72 3.30 -10.66
N ARG A 99 -26.56 3.56 -9.36
CA ARG A 99 -26.85 4.85 -8.69
C ARG A 99 -25.63 5.72 -8.43
N ILE A 100 -24.49 5.35 -9.02
CA ILE A 100 -23.26 6.15 -8.98
C ILE A 100 -23.48 7.47 -9.75
N ARG A 101 -22.92 8.53 -9.22
CA ARG A 101 -22.89 9.86 -9.83
C ARG A 101 -21.45 10.30 -10.07
N LYS A 102 -21.27 11.16 -11.03
CA LYS A 102 -19.99 11.80 -11.31
C LYS A 102 -19.38 12.37 -10.04
N GLY A 103 -18.10 12.05 -9.81
CA GLY A 103 -17.34 12.50 -8.65
C GLY A 103 -17.50 11.66 -7.38
N ASP A 104 -18.43 10.70 -7.31
CA ASP A 104 -18.58 9.85 -6.12
C ASP A 104 -17.29 9.07 -5.81
N GLY A 105 -16.59 8.58 -6.83
CA GLY A 105 -15.31 7.91 -6.67
C GLY A 105 -14.23 8.85 -6.11
N LEU A 106 -14.20 10.10 -6.54
CA LEU A 106 -13.26 11.10 -6.05
C LEU A 106 -13.47 11.36 -4.55
N VAL A 107 -14.72 11.61 -4.14
CA VAL A 107 -15.07 11.84 -2.73
C VAL A 107 -14.69 10.62 -1.88
N TYR A 108 -15.04 9.42 -2.34
CA TYR A 108 -14.69 8.19 -1.64
C TYR A 108 -13.18 8.03 -1.43
N MET A 109 -12.37 8.27 -2.47
CA MET A 109 -10.91 8.16 -2.36
C MET A 109 -10.32 9.24 -1.45
N GLN A 110 -10.83 10.48 -1.51
CA GLN A 110 -10.43 11.56 -0.59
C GLN A 110 -10.70 11.17 0.87
N ASP A 111 -11.91 10.71 1.17
CA ASP A 111 -12.27 10.29 2.54
C ASP A 111 -11.43 9.10 2.99
N THR A 112 -11.13 8.17 2.09
CA THR A 112 -10.27 7.01 2.36
C THR A 112 -8.88 7.45 2.81
N TYR A 113 -8.19 8.31 2.05
CA TYR A 113 -6.83 8.75 2.40
C TYR A 113 -6.79 9.68 3.62
N ILE A 114 -7.84 10.48 3.84
CA ILE A 114 -8.00 11.23 5.10
C ILE A 114 -8.12 10.27 6.28
N SER A 115 -8.92 9.19 6.14
CA SER A 115 -9.14 8.22 7.21
C SER A 115 -7.87 7.44 7.58
N TYR A 116 -6.92 7.27 6.66
CA TYR A 116 -5.62 6.66 6.98
C TYR A 116 -4.87 7.46 8.03
N VAL A 117 -4.99 8.80 7.99
CA VAL A 117 -4.32 9.70 8.92
C VAL A 117 -5.13 9.93 10.19
N THR A 118 -6.48 9.95 10.12
CA THR A 118 -7.31 10.31 11.28
C THR A 118 -7.78 9.11 12.10
N ASP A 119 -8.13 8.01 11.43
CA ASP A 119 -8.82 6.90 12.05
C ASP A 119 -7.94 5.64 12.16
N ASN A 120 -6.94 5.49 11.29
CA ASN A 120 -6.17 4.26 11.15
C ASN A 120 -4.67 4.41 11.50
N SER A 121 -4.26 5.54 12.07
CA SER A 121 -2.85 5.78 12.42
C SER A 121 -2.28 4.70 13.35
N GLU A 122 -3.06 4.23 14.32
CA GLU A 122 -2.62 3.18 15.25
C GLU A 122 -2.30 1.88 14.51
N GLN A 123 -3.15 1.46 13.57
CA GLN A 123 -2.95 0.26 12.77
C GLN A 123 -1.72 0.38 11.87
N PHE A 124 -1.54 1.52 11.20
CA PHE A 124 -0.34 1.78 10.42
C PHE A 124 0.92 1.80 11.29
N GLY A 125 0.84 2.34 12.50
CA GLY A 125 1.92 2.29 13.49
C GLY A 125 2.28 0.86 13.89
N LYS A 126 1.28 0.00 14.15
CA LYS A 126 1.49 -1.44 14.41
C LYS A 126 2.16 -2.13 13.22
N ALA A 127 1.73 -1.81 11.99
CA ALA A 127 2.32 -2.38 10.78
C ALA A 127 3.79 -1.95 10.59
N LEU A 128 4.13 -0.68 10.88
CA LEU A 128 5.52 -0.22 10.85
C LEU A 128 6.41 -0.95 11.85
N LYS A 129 5.88 -1.33 13.01
CA LYS A 129 6.67 -2.05 14.03
C LYS A 129 7.05 -3.47 13.62
N VAL A 130 6.36 -4.09 12.67
CA VAL A 130 6.74 -5.40 12.10
C VAL A 130 8.10 -5.34 11.40
N PHE A 131 8.46 -4.18 10.84
CA PHE A 131 9.75 -3.96 10.17
C PHE A 131 10.94 -3.81 11.13
N LEU A 132 10.70 -3.68 12.43
CA LEU A 132 11.75 -3.56 13.45
C LEU A 132 12.46 -4.88 13.76
N ASP A 133 11.88 -5.99 13.36
CA ASP A 133 12.47 -7.31 13.56
C ASP A 133 13.17 -7.76 12.26
N LYS A 134 14.51 -7.85 12.32
CA LYS A 134 15.34 -8.31 11.19
C LYS A 134 15.03 -9.74 10.73
N ASP A 135 14.45 -10.56 11.60
CA ASP A 135 14.15 -11.96 11.29
C ASP A 135 12.88 -12.10 10.44
N ASN A 136 12.08 -11.04 10.34
CA ASN A 136 10.89 -10.97 9.48
C ASN A 136 11.20 -10.81 7.99
N TYR A 137 12.43 -10.41 7.63
CA TYR A 137 12.78 -10.12 6.23
C TYR A 137 13.13 -11.37 5.40
N PRO A 138 12.80 -11.41 4.11
CA PRO A 138 12.07 -10.40 3.33
C PRO A 138 10.58 -10.29 3.70
N ILE A 139 10.05 -9.04 3.69
CA ILE A 139 8.67 -8.73 4.05
C ILE A 139 7.87 -8.38 2.80
N LEU A 140 6.67 -8.94 2.67
CA LEU A 140 5.68 -8.56 1.67
C LEU A 140 4.53 -7.82 2.35
N VAL A 141 4.24 -6.60 1.92
CA VAL A 141 3.05 -5.86 2.35
C VAL A 141 1.95 -6.02 1.34
N ASN A 142 0.77 -6.46 1.76
CA ASN A 142 -0.36 -6.56 0.86
C ASN A 142 -1.63 -5.88 1.39
N CYS A 143 -2.52 -5.59 0.46
CA CYS A 143 -3.91 -5.23 0.70
C CYS A 143 -4.73 -5.73 -0.50
N SER A 144 -5.97 -5.30 -0.71
CA SER A 144 -6.78 -5.81 -1.83
C SER A 144 -6.15 -5.55 -3.20
N MET A 145 -5.61 -4.33 -3.42
CA MET A 145 -5.01 -3.94 -4.70
C MET A 145 -3.52 -3.59 -4.63
N GLY A 146 -2.92 -3.60 -3.44
CA GLY A 146 -1.51 -3.29 -3.27
C GLY A 146 -1.14 -1.81 -3.41
N LYS A 147 -2.07 -0.91 -3.75
CA LYS A 147 -1.76 0.50 -4.06
C LYS A 147 -2.08 1.49 -2.93
N ASP A 148 -3.25 1.35 -2.26
CA ASP A 148 -3.72 2.37 -1.30
C ASP A 148 -3.16 2.13 0.11
N ARG A 149 -3.69 1.15 0.87
CA ARG A 149 -3.20 0.83 2.23
C ARG A 149 -1.72 0.45 2.24
N ALA A 150 -1.34 -0.47 1.34
CA ALA A 150 0.06 -0.88 1.19
C ALA A 150 0.94 0.27 0.70
N GLY A 151 0.44 1.10 -0.24
CA GLY A 151 1.14 2.29 -0.72
C GLY A 151 1.34 3.34 0.37
N PHE A 152 0.31 3.62 1.18
CA PHE A 152 0.43 4.55 2.30
C PHE A 152 1.40 4.05 3.38
N LEU A 153 1.33 2.75 3.77
CA LEU A 153 2.29 2.16 4.70
C LEU A 153 3.72 2.29 4.18
N THR A 154 3.94 1.98 2.89
CA THR A 154 5.25 2.13 2.24
C THR A 154 5.71 3.57 2.24
N ALA A 155 4.83 4.53 1.93
CA ALA A 155 5.17 5.96 1.98
C ALA A 155 5.61 6.38 3.39
N MET A 156 4.94 5.91 4.45
CA MET A 156 5.33 6.20 5.83
C MET A 156 6.65 5.53 6.23
N LEU A 157 6.90 4.30 5.75
CA LEU A 157 8.17 3.62 5.94
C LEU A 157 9.31 4.38 5.26
N LEU A 158 9.16 4.76 4.00
CA LEU A 158 10.16 5.53 3.25
C LEU A 158 10.41 6.90 3.90
N THR A 159 9.36 7.56 4.40
CA THR A 159 9.48 8.79 5.20
C THR A 159 10.32 8.56 6.46
N ALA A 160 10.11 7.44 7.17
CA ALA A 160 10.89 7.08 8.36
C ALA A 160 12.38 6.81 8.05
N LEU A 161 12.68 6.43 6.79
CA LEU A 161 14.04 6.23 6.27
C LEU A 161 14.65 7.50 5.67
N ASP A 162 14.01 8.64 5.81
CA ASP A 162 14.42 9.95 5.24
C ASP A 162 14.55 9.92 3.70
N VAL A 163 13.69 9.18 3.01
CA VAL A 163 13.61 9.22 1.55
C VAL A 163 12.85 10.48 1.13
N PRO A 164 13.32 11.22 0.10
CA PRO A 164 12.65 12.43 -0.38
C PRO A 164 11.19 12.19 -0.79
N GLU A 165 10.29 13.14 -0.46
CA GLU A 165 8.84 13.05 -0.75
C GLU A 165 8.57 12.84 -2.26
N GLU A 166 9.38 13.47 -3.14
CA GLU A 166 9.29 13.26 -4.59
C GLU A 166 9.58 11.81 -4.99
N THR A 167 10.54 11.15 -4.35
CA THR A 167 10.88 9.75 -4.59
C THR A 167 9.79 8.82 -4.06
N ILE A 168 9.22 9.13 -2.89
CA ILE A 168 8.07 8.42 -2.31
C ILE A 168 6.87 8.50 -3.26
N MET A 169 6.60 9.68 -3.83
CA MET A 169 5.52 9.86 -4.78
C MET A 169 5.74 9.04 -6.07
N LYS A 170 6.97 8.99 -6.58
CA LYS A 170 7.33 8.17 -7.75
C LYS A 170 7.11 6.67 -7.50
N ASP A 171 7.48 6.18 -6.30
CA ASP A 171 7.20 4.79 -5.90
C ASP A 171 5.70 4.52 -5.85
N TYR A 172 4.94 5.40 -5.21
CA TYR A 172 3.49 5.27 -5.12
C TYR A 172 2.83 5.24 -6.50
N MET A 173 3.19 6.16 -7.40
CA MET A 173 2.65 6.27 -8.75
C MET A 173 3.07 5.11 -9.67
N ALA A 174 4.18 4.44 -9.39
CA ALA A 174 4.60 3.24 -10.11
C ALA A 174 3.57 2.09 -10.00
N SER A 175 2.64 2.17 -9.04
CA SER A 175 1.46 1.30 -8.94
C SER A 175 0.69 1.18 -10.25
N ASN A 176 0.59 2.27 -10.99
CA ASN A 176 -0.16 2.32 -12.25
C ASN A 176 0.45 1.46 -13.37
N ASN A 177 1.74 1.13 -13.27
CA ASN A 177 2.42 0.28 -14.26
C ASN A 177 1.92 -1.18 -14.22
N HIS A 178 1.21 -1.55 -13.15
CA HIS A 178 0.73 -2.91 -12.88
C HIS A 178 -0.79 -3.03 -12.99
N ILE A 179 -1.47 -1.99 -13.43
CA ILE A 179 -2.93 -2.00 -13.66
C ILE A 179 -3.19 -2.53 -15.07
N ASP A 180 -3.96 -3.62 -15.18
CA ASP A 180 -4.43 -4.11 -16.46
C ASP A 180 -5.60 -3.26 -16.99
N LEU A 181 -5.26 -2.16 -17.66
CA LEU A 181 -6.22 -1.24 -18.26
C LEU A 181 -7.16 -1.92 -19.29
N ARG A 182 -6.72 -3.00 -19.96
CA ARG A 182 -7.56 -3.71 -20.96
C ARG A 182 -8.67 -4.48 -20.28
N SER A 183 -8.33 -5.24 -19.24
CA SER A 183 -9.34 -5.94 -18.42
C SER A 183 -10.31 -4.96 -17.77
N LEU A 184 -9.85 -3.82 -17.30
CA LEU A 184 -10.69 -2.76 -16.75
C LEU A 184 -11.66 -2.18 -17.77
N ALA A 185 -11.17 -1.80 -18.95
CA ALA A 185 -12.00 -1.27 -20.03
C ALA A 185 -13.06 -2.31 -20.47
N TYR A 186 -12.67 -3.58 -20.51
CA TYR A 186 -13.60 -4.66 -20.82
C TYR A 186 -14.70 -4.82 -19.75
N MET A 187 -14.35 -4.82 -18.47
CA MET A 187 -15.33 -4.92 -17.37
C MET A 187 -16.29 -3.73 -17.33
N ALA A 188 -15.78 -2.53 -17.57
CA ALA A 188 -16.55 -1.29 -17.49
C ALA A 188 -17.38 -0.99 -18.75
N ARG A 189 -17.19 -1.70 -19.87
CA ARG A 189 -17.75 -1.35 -21.19
C ARG A 189 -19.28 -1.19 -21.25
N ASN A 190 -20.00 -1.90 -20.38
CA ASN A 190 -21.46 -1.89 -20.35
C ASN A 190 -22.03 -0.97 -19.25
N LEU A 191 -21.18 -0.27 -18.52
CA LEU A 191 -21.58 0.64 -17.46
C LEU A 191 -21.81 2.05 -18.02
N ASN A 192 -22.61 2.84 -17.32
CA ASN A 192 -22.76 4.25 -17.65
C ASN A 192 -21.46 5.03 -17.40
N THR A 193 -21.38 6.25 -17.95
CA THR A 193 -20.17 7.10 -17.90
C THR A 193 -19.71 7.40 -16.47
N ASP A 194 -20.65 7.66 -15.55
CA ASP A 194 -20.33 7.98 -14.15
C ASP A 194 -19.76 6.77 -13.41
N ALA A 195 -20.23 5.57 -13.71
CA ALA A 195 -19.70 4.33 -13.17
C ALA A 195 -18.32 4.01 -13.76
N GLN A 196 -18.11 4.25 -15.07
CA GLN A 196 -16.79 4.11 -15.71
C GLN A 196 -15.75 5.06 -15.10
N GLU A 197 -16.11 6.34 -14.89
CA GLU A 197 -15.27 7.32 -14.20
C GLU A 197 -14.92 6.84 -12.80
N THR A 198 -15.93 6.42 -12.02
CA THR A 198 -15.73 5.93 -10.65
C THR A 198 -14.78 4.76 -10.61
N ILE A 199 -14.98 3.74 -11.45
CA ILE A 199 -14.10 2.57 -11.52
C ILE A 199 -12.67 2.99 -11.87
N THR A 200 -12.48 3.88 -12.83
CA THR A 200 -11.16 4.39 -13.20
C THR A 200 -10.47 5.07 -12.01
N VAL A 201 -11.20 5.88 -11.26
CA VAL A 201 -10.70 6.56 -10.06
C VAL A 201 -10.33 5.56 -8.95
N LEU A 202 -11.19 4.57 -8.71
CA LEU A 202 -10.96 3.56 -7.67
C LEU A 202 -9.76 2.66 -7.96
N LEU A 203 -9.47 2.38 -9.22
CA LEU A 203 -8.45 1.43 -9.62
C LEU A 203 -7.09 2.10 -9.87
N GLY A 204 -7.04 3.37 -10.26
CA GLY A 204 -5.81 4.12 -10.47
C GLY A 204 -5.19 4.65 -9.17
N ALA A 205 -3.85 4.66 -9.11
CA ALA A 205 -3.14 5.52 -8.16
C ALA A 205 -3.09 6.95 -8.73
N ASN A 206 -3.29 7.95 -7.88
CA ASN A 206 -3.24 9.36 -8.26
C ASN A 206 -2.46 10.13 -7.19
N GLU A 207 -1.54 10.98 -7.63
CA GLU A 207 -0.72 11.82 -6.75
C GLU A 207 -1.57 12.57 -5.72
N THR A 208 -2.73 13.09 -6.15
CA THR A 208 -3.65 13.84 -5.29
C THR A 208 -4.05 13.09 -4.02
N TRP A 209 -4.15 11.76 -4.06
CA TRP A 209 -4.55 10.98 -2.88
C TRP A 209 -3.47 10.96 -1.81
N LEU A 210 -2.24 10.66 -2.20
CA LEU A 210 -1.12 10.64 -1.27
C LEU A 210 -0.76 12.05 -0.79
N ASP A 211 -0.79 13.05 -1.69
CA ASP A 211 -0.63 14.47 -1.33
C ASP A 211 -1.66 14.92 -0.29
N LEU A 212 -2.93 14.53 -0.47
CA LEU A 212 -3.98 14.85 0.49
C LEU A 212 -3.67 14.29 1.87
N ALA A 213 -3.16 13.05 1.94
CA ALA A 213 -2.72 12.46 3.20
C ALA A 213 -1.54 13.23 3.81
N PHE A 214 -0.52 13.60 3.04
CA PHE A 214 0.60 14.42 3.52
C PHE A 214 0.14 15.80 3.99
N HIS A 215 -0.77 16.46 3.26
CA HIS A 215 -1.38 17.72 3.69
C HIS A 215 -2.15 17.56 5.00
N LYS A 216 -2.92 16.48 5.14
CA LYS A 216 -3.65 16.18 6.38
C LYS A 216 -2.69 15.96 7.54
N ILE A 217 -1.60 15.22 7.34
CA ILE A 217 -0.53 15.03 8.32
C ILE A 217 0.06 16.37 8.74
N LYS A 218 0.47 17.21 7.79
CA LYS A 218 1.05 18.53 8.06
C LYS A 218 0.07 19.42 8.84
N LYS A 219 -1.23 19.35 8.51
CA LYS A 219 -2.29 20.13 9.19
C LYS A 219 -2.54 19.67 10.64
N GLU A 220 -2.63 18.36 10.88
CA GLU A 220 -2.98 17.80 12.21
C GLU A 220 -1.79 17.73 13.16
N TYR A 221 -0.62 17.39 12.64
CA TYR A 221 0.57 17.12 13.45
C TYR A 221 1.67 18.18 13.29
N GLY A 222 1.58 19.05 12.28
CA GLY A 222 2.54 20.11 11.99
C GLY A 222 3.73 19.65 11.13
N SER A 223 4.10 18.37 11.16
CA SER A 223 5.15 17.79 10.30
C SER A 223 4.98 16.27 10.19
N THR A 224 5.63 15.67 9.18
CA THR A 224 5.69 14.22 9.00
C THR A 224 6.43 13.53 10.16
N ASP A 225 7.51 14.13 10.68
CA ASP A 225 8.24 13.60 11.86
C ASP A 225 7.35 13.52 13.10
N LYS A 226 6.55 14.56 13.33
CA LYS A 226 5.59 14.54 14.43
C LYS A 226 4.48 13.49 14.23
N TYR A 227 4.09 13.26 12.98
CA TYR A 227 3.14 12.19 12.68
C TYR A 227 3.75 10.81 12.91
N LEU A 228 4.98 10.57 12.45
CA LEU A 228 5.69 9.32 12.73
C LEU A 228 5.76 9.05 14.23
N SER A 229 6.12 10.06 15.03
CA SER A 229 6.29 9.90 16.49
C SER A 229 4.96 9.85 17.26
N LYS A 230 4.01 10.76 16.98
CA LYS A 230 2.78 10.92 17.76
C LYS A 230 1.58 10.18 17.16
N GLY A 231 1.46 10.16 15.84
CA GLY A 231 0.38 9.48 15.13
C GLY A 231 0.61 7.98 14.99
N LEU A 232 1.81 7.60 14.54
CA LEU A 232 2.19 6.21 14.31
C LEU A 232 2.93 5.58 15.50
N HIS A 233 3.21 6.35 16.56
CA HIS A 233 3.92 5.90 17.76
C HIS A 233 5.26 5.22 17.45
N LEU A 234 5.98 5.74 16.45
CA LEU A 234 7.31 5.30 16.05
C LEU A 234 8.34 6.22 16.71
N THR A 235 9.06 5.72 17.71
CA THR A 235 10.07 6.47 18.44
C THR A 235 11.30 6.74 17.57
N GLU A 236 12.11 7.75 17.92
CA GLU A 236 13.38 8.06 17.23
C GLU A 236 14.30 6.82 17.22
N LYS A 237 14.44 6.14 18.35
CA LYS A 237 15.22 4.90 18.45
C LYS A 237 14.71 3.80 17.50
N GLU A 238 13.39 3.65 17.34
CA GLU A 238 12.81 2.69 16.40
C GLU A 238 13.08 3.12 14.94
N ARG A 239 13.05 4.43 14.64
CA ARG A 239 13.45 4.95 13.31
C ARG A 239 14.90 4.64 12.99
N ASP A 240 15.82 4.83 13.95
CA ASP A 240 17.23 4.48 13.78
C ASP A 240 17.40 2.98 13.55
N THR A 241 16.65 2.15 14.29
CA THR A 241 16.62 0.69 14.08
C THR A 241 16.16 0.33 12.67
N LEU A 242 15.09 0.97 12.14
CA LEU A 242 14.64 0.77 10.76
C LEU A 242 15.74 1.13 9.76
N LYS A 243 16.41 2.27 9.95
CA LYS A 243 17.54 2.70 9.10
C LYS A 243 18.68 1.69 9.12
N ASP A 244 19.02 1.14 10.28
CA ASP A 244 20.11 0.15 10.42
C ASP A 244 19.74 -1.20 9.80
N ILE A 245 18.48 -1.59 9.82
CA ILE A 245 18.03 -2.84 9.21
C ILE A 245 17.88 -2.70 7.69
N ILE A 246 17.30 -1.59 7.21
CA ILE A 246 16.83 -1.47 5.83
C ILE A 246 17.87 -0.80 4.94
N LEU A 247 18.58 0.21 5.42
CA LEU A 247 19.57 0.93 4.64
C LEU A 247 20.94 0.21 4.65
N ASN A 248 21.61 0.22 3.50
CA ASN A 248 22.97 -0.31 3.31
C ASN A 248 23.98 0.85 3.23
#